data_e4fec52269187134721c34e32da6847f
#
_entry.id   e4fec52269187134721c34e32da6847f
#
_cell.length_a   1.000
_cell.length_b   1.000
_cell.length_c   1.000
_cell.angle_alpha   90.00
_cell.angle_beta   90.00
_cell.angle_gamma   90.00
#
_symmetry.space_group_name_H-M   'P 1'
#
loop_
_entity.id
_entity.type
_entity.pdbx_description
1 polymer ?
#
loop_
_entity_poly.entity_id
_entity_poly.type
_entity_poly.pdbx_seq_one_letter_code
_entity_poly.pdbx_strand_id
1 'polypeptide(L)'
;MKQINVQELKKMIDDQVDFQLIDCREQNEFDHCNIDGILIPMNEVPARFEEISKEKPVVVHCKSGMRSAHVIQFLEQNYGYTNLANLEGGILDWIRQIDPSLSAY
;
A
#
# COMPACT_ATOMS: atom_id res chain seq x y z
N MET A 1 -2.79 -11.09 -9.58
CA MET A 1 -2.45 -9.91 -8.75
C MET A 1 -0.95 -9.81 -8.60
N LYS A 2 -0.40 -8.66 -8.93
CA LYS A 2 1.03 -8.42 -8.78
C LYS A 2 1.38 -8.24 -7.30
N GLN A 3 2.45 -8.89 -6.86
CA GLN A 3 3.01 -8.77 -5.51
C GLN A 3 4.41 -8.18 -5.61
N ILE A 4 4.76 -7.30 -4.69
CA ILE A 4 6.16 -6.89 -4.48
C ILE A 4 6.50 -7.08 -3.00
N ASN A 5 7.78 -7.30 -2.70
CA ASN A 5 8.23 -7.41 -1.33
C ASN A 5 8.77 -6.06 -0.81
N VAL A 6 9.11 -6.02 0.48
CA VAL A 6 9.58 -4.77 1.09
C VAL A 6 10.94 -4.32 0.54
N GLN A 7 11.80 -5.24 0.12
CA GLN A 7 13.08 -4.87 -0.50
C GLN A 7 12.85 -4.18 -1.84
N GLU A 8 11.89 -4.67 -2.64
CA GLU A 8 11.53 -4.05 -3.90
C GLU A 8 10.94 -2.66 -3.70
N LEU A 9 10.07 -2.50 -2.68
CA LEU A 9 9.52 -1.18 -2.34
C LEU A 9 10.63 -0.23 -1.89
N LYS A 10 11.54 -0.69 -1.04
CA LYS A 10 12.69 0.10 -0.59
C LYS A 10 13.51 0.61 -1.78
N LYS A 11 13.76 -0.28 -2.76
CA LYS A 11 14.49 0.10 -3.97
C LYS A 11 13.74 1.16 -4.77
N MET A 12 12.41 1.05 -4.89
CA MET A 12 11.61 2.07 -5.59
C MET A 12 11.76 3.44 -4.92
N ILE A 13 11.74 3.47 -3.59
CA ILE A 13 11.89 4.70 -2.81
C ILE A 13 13.30 5.26 -3.01
N ASP A 14 14.33 4.43 -2.87
CA ASP A 14 15.73 4.85 -2.97
C ASP A 14 16.07 5.35 -4.38
N ASP A 15 15.50 4.74 -5.40
CA ASP A 15 15.71 5.12 -6.81
C ASP A 15 14.83 6.29 -7.22
N GLN A 16 14.01 6.83 -6.32
CA GLN A 16 13.10 7.95 -6.57
C GLN A 16 12.15 7.69 -7.76
N VAL A 17 11.65 6.46 -7.86
CA VAL A 17 10.67 6.09 -8.87
C VAL A 17 9.40 6.92 -8.65
N ASP A 18 8.80 7.42 -9.74
CA ASP A 18 7.52 8.12 -9.67
C ASP A 18 6.40 7.08 -9.52
N PHE A 19 5.96 6.86 -8.30
CA PHE A 19 4.89 5.92 -7.98
C PHE A 19 4.03 6.46 -6.84
N GLN A 20 2.89 5.83 -6.64
CA GLN A 20 1.98 6.16 -5.55
C GLN A 20 2.00 5.03 -4.53
N LEU A 21 2.09 5.39 -3.25
CA LEU A 21 1.99 4.42 -2.14
C LEU A 21 0.68 4.69 -1.40
N ILE A 22 -0.19 3.69 -1.36
CA ILE A 22 -1.52 3.78 -0.73
C ILE A 22 -1.53 2.90 0.51
N ASP A 23 -1.91 3.49 1.64
CA ASP A 23 -2.10 2.80 2.92
C ASP A 23 -3.59 2.65 3.16
N CYS A 24 -4.09 1.41 3.13
CA CYS A 24 -5.53 1.17 3.28
C CYS A 24 -5.92 0.71 4.69
N ARG A 25 -5.06 0.98 5.68
CA ARG A 25 -5.35 0.71 7.10
C ARG A 25 -6.28 1.80 7.66
N GLU A 26 -6.63 1.65 8.93
CA GLU A 26 -7.42 2.65 9.64
C GLU A 26 -6.55 3.83 10.11
N GLN A 27 -7.20 4.96 10.41
CA GLN A 27 -6.52 6.17 10.86
C GLN A 27 -5.68 5.93 12.11
N ASN A 28 -6.21 5.17 13.08
CA ASN A 28 -5.48 4.89 14.32
C ASN A 28 -4.22 4.05 14.08
N GLU A 29 -4.26 3.15 13.12
CA GLU A 29 -3.08 2.37 12.74
C GLU A 29 -2.02 3.27 12.10
N PHE A 30 -2.45 4.15 11.21
CA PHE A 30 -1.58 5.13 10.54
C PHE A 30 -0.93 6.07 11.57
N ASP A 31 -1.70 6.53 12.55
CA ASP A 31 -1.19 7.42 13.58
C ASP A 31 -0.16 6.73 14.48
N HIS A 32 -0.30 5.42 14.67
CA HIS A 32 0.64 4.62 15.47
C HIS A 32 2.01 4.54 14.77
N CYS A 33 2.04 4.14 13.51
CA CYS A 33 3.23 4.19 12.65
C CYS A 33 2.80 4.12 11.19
N ASN A 34 3.61 4.66 10.30
CA ASN A 34 3.34 4.60 8.86
C ASN A 34 4.64 4.73 8.07
N ILE A 35 4.57 4.52 6.78
CA ILE A 35 5.69 4.63 5.86
C ILE A 35 5.42 5.73 4.81
N ASP A 36 4.73 6.77 5.23
CA ASP A 36 4.46 7.99 4.43
C ASP A 36 3.58 7.76 3.20
N GLY A 37 2.76 6.71 3.21
CA GLY A 37 1.78 6.50 2.15
C GLY A 37 0.59 7.45 2.29
N ILE A 38 -0.21 7.52 1.23
CA ILE A 38 -1.48 8.23 1.24
C ILE A 38 -2.50 7.33 1.93
N LEU A 39 -3.09 7.81 3.03
CA LEU A 39 -4.08 7.03 3.78
C LEU A 39 -5.43 7.09 3.10
N ILE A 40 -5.91 5.94 2.64
CA ILE A 40 -7.28 5.75 2.16
C ILE A 40 -7.79 4.46 2.80
N PRO A 41 -8.46 4.55 3.96
CA PRO A 41 -8.97 3.35 4.63
C PRO A 41 -9.79 2.48 3.69
N MET A 42 -9.70 1.17 3.84
CA MET A 42 -10.31 0.21 2.91
C MET A 42 -11.79 0.51 2.65
N ASN A 43 -12.56 0.87 3.70
CA ASN A 43 -13.98 1.15 3.55
C ASN A 43 -14.27 2.50 2.88
N GLU A 44 -13.26 3.38 2.72
CA GLU A 44 -13.42 4.66 2.03
C GLU A 44 -13.01 4.58 0.55
N VAL A 45 -12.39 3.48 0.13
CA VAL A 45 -11.91 3.34 -1.26
C VAL A 45 -13.02 3.54 -2.29
N PRO A 46 -14.23 2.99 -2.10
CA PRO A 46 -15.31 3.21 -3.09
C PRO A 46 -15.65 4.69 -3.31
N ALA A 47 -15.51 5.53 -2.28
CA ALA A 47 -15.80 6.96 -2.37
C ALA A 47 -14.59 7.78 -2.84
N ARG A 48 -13.36 7.21 -2.74
CA ARG A 48 -12.12 7.95 -2.95
C ARG A 48 -11.20 7.34 -3.99
N PHE A 49 -11.65 6.35 -4.76
CA PHE A 49 -10.79 5.64 -5.71
C PHE A 49 -10.15 6.57 -6.75
N GLU A 50 -10.76 7.71 -7.05
CA GLU A 50 -10.21 8.66 -8.02
C GLU A 50 -8.90 9.28 -7.56
N GLU A 51 -8.58 9.21 -6.26
CA GLU A 51 -7.28 9.65 -5.74
C GLU A 51 -6.16 8.67 -6.10
N ILE A 52 -6.51 7.46 -6.52
CA ILE A 52 -5.55 6.42 -6.89
C ILE A 52 -5.26 6.51 -8.39
N SER A 53 -4.00 6.72 -8.75
CA SER A 53 -3.58 6.91 -10.13
C SER A 53 -3.83 5.66 -10.98
N LYS A 54 -4.24 5.86 -12.22
CA LYS A 54 -4.27 4.81 -13.25
C LYS A 54 -3.06 4.88 -14.20
N GLU A 55 -2.22 5.91 -14.05
CA GLU A 55 -1.15 6.20 -15.00
C GLU A 55 0.20 5.69 -14.54
N LYS A 56 0.52 5.79 -13.26
CA LYS A 56 1.82 5.41 -12.71
C LYS A 56 1.69 4.15 -11.86
N PRO A 57 2.81 3.47 -11.55
CA PRO A 57 2.76 2.35 -10.63
C PRO A 57 2.17 2.76 -9.29
N VAL A 58 1.33 1.90 -8.72
CA VAL A 58 0.72 2.10 -7.41
C VAL A 58 1.00 0.86 -6.56
N VAL A 59 1.53 1.09 -5.36
CA VAL A 59 1.70 0.04 -4.35
C VAL A 59 0.66 0.26 -3.26
N VAL A 60 -0.12 -0.77 -2.97
CA VAL A 60 -1.14 -0.73 -1.91
C VAL A 60 -0.66 -1.61 -0.78
N HIS A 61 -0.71 -1.10 0.46
CA HIS A 61 -0.32 -1.89 1.62
C HIS A 61 -1.31 -1.76 2.76
N CYS A 62 -1.24 -2.73 3.64
CA CYS A 62 -1.95 -2.73 4.92
C CYS A 62 -1.03 -3.32 5.99
N LYS A 63 -1.57 -3.94 7.04
CA LYS A 63 -0.75 -4.53 8.10
C LYS A 63 0.01 -5.75 7.60
N SER A 64 -0.69 -6.73 6.99
CA SER A 64 -0.11 -8.02 6.60
C SER A 64 -0.26 -8.36 5.11
N GLY A 65 -1.03 -7.58 4.35
CA GLY A 65 -1.25 -7.81 2.92
C GLY A 65 -2.65 -8.30 2.54
N MET A 66 -3.54 -8.55 3.51
CA MET A 66 -4.87 -9.10 3.21
C MET A 66 -5.88 -8.02 2.81
N ARG A 67 -5.98 -6.94 3.58
CA ARG A 67 -6.89 -5.83 3.24
C ARG A 67 -6.47 -5.18 1.93
N SER A 68 -5.18 -5.00 1.71
CA SER A 68 -4.66 -4.42 0.48
C SER A 68 -4.95 -5.30 -0.73
N ALA A 69 -4.88 -6.61 -0.58
CA ALA A 69 -5.28 -7.53 -1.65
C ALA A 69 -6.76 -7.36 -2.02
N HIS A 70 -7.64 -7.22 -1.02
CA HIS A 70 -9.06 -6.96 -1.26
C HIS A 70 -9.29 -5.63 -1.98
N VAL A 71 -8.58 -4.58 -1.58
CA VAL A 71 -8.66 -3.27 -2.22
C VAL A 71 -8.25 -3.37 -3.69
N ILE A 72 -7.14 -4.03 -3.97
CA ILE A 72 -6.66 -4.21 -5.35
C ILE A 72 -7.69 -4.96 -6.18
N GLN A 73 -8.21 -6.07 -5.65
CA GLN A 73 -9.22 -6.86 -6.36
C GLN A 73 -10.45 -6.03 -6.68
N PHE A 74 -10.93 -5.25 -5.72
CA PHE A 74 -12.07 -4.34 -5.92
C PHE A 74 -11.79 -3.34 -7.04
N LEU A 75 -10.63 -2.70 -7.03
CA LEU A 75 -10.27 -1.70 -8.03
C LEU A 75 -10.10 -2.31 -9.42
N GLU A 76 -9.50 -3.49 -9.51
CA GLU A 76 -9.33 -4.19 -10.80
C GLU A 76 -10.67 -4.60 -11.38
N GLN A 77 -11.56 -5.15 -10.56
CA GLN A 77 -12.85 -5.69 -11.04
C GLN A 77 -13.86 -4.60 -11.36
N ASN A 78 -13.87 -3.51 -10.61
CA ASN A 78 -14.90 -2.48 -10.75
C ASN A 78 -14.48 -1.27 -11.57
N TYR A 79 -13.18 -0.95 -11.63
CA TYR A 79 -12.69 0.26 -12.28
C TYR A 79 -11.56 0.01 -13.28
N GLY A 80 -11.24 -1.26 -13.55
CA GLY A 80 -10.29 -1.61 -14.60
C GLY A 80 -8.84 -1.20 -14.34
N TYR A 81 -8.43 -1.05 -13.09
CA TYR A 81 -7.04 -0.75 -12.77
C TYR A 81 -6.12 -1.89 -13.23
N THR A 82 -4.97 -1.53 -13.82
CA THR A 82 -3.98 -2.51 -14.30
C THR A 82 -2.58 -2.25 -13.75
N ASN A 83 -2.41 -1.25 -12.88
CA ASN A 83 -1.12 -0.70 -12.45
C ASN A 83 -0.86 -0.88 -10.96
N LEU A 84 -1.56 -1.80 -10.31
CA LEU A 84 -1.52 -1.98 -8.86
C LEU A 84 -0.64 -3.16 -8.46
N ALA A 85 0.09 -3.02 -7.35
CA ALA A 85 0.85 -4.10 -6.73
C ALA A 85 0.56 -4.15 -5.24
N ASN A 86 0.42 -5.35 -4.71
CA ASN A 86 0.25 -5.56 -3.28
C ASN A 86 1.61 -5.66 -2.59
N LEU A 87 1.79 -4.98 -1.47
CA LEU A 87 3.01 -5.13 -0.66
C LEU A 87 2.90 -6.42 0.15
N GLU A 88 3.63 -7.43 -0.29
CA GLU A 88 3.67 -8.73 0.38
C GLU A 88 4.19 -8.57 1.80
N GLY A 89 3.45 -9.11 2.76
CA GLY A 89 3.80 -9.01 4.18
C GLY A 89 3.46 -7.68 4.84
N GLY A 90 3.04 -6.67 4.06
CA GLY A 90 2.57 -5.40 4.58
C GLY A 90 3.60 -4.63 5.40
N ILE A 91 3.09 -3.70 6.22
CA ILE A 91 3.96 -2.87 7.07
C ILE A 91 4.70 -3.70 8.12
N LEU A 92 4.17 -4.86 8.53
CA LEU A 92 4.87 -5.73 9.48
C LEU A 92 6.21 -6.22 8.91
N ASP A 93 6.23 -6.62 7.63
CA ASP A 93 7.47 -7.00 6.97
C ASP A 93 8.42 -5.82 6.80
N TRP A 94 7.88 -4.64 6.50
CA TRP A 94 8.68 -3.43 6.43
C TRP A 94 9.39 -3.14 7.74
N ILE A 95 8.65 -3.19 8.87
CA ILE A 95 9.21 -2.98 10.21
C ILE A 95 10.30 -4.00 10.49
N ARG A 96 10.03 -5.28 10.20
CA ARG A 96 10.95 -6.36 10.53
C ARG A 96 12.23 -6.31 9.71
N GLN A 97 12.13 -5.99 8.42
CA GLN A 97 13.25 -6.14 7.48
C GLN A 97 13.91 -4.82 7.09
N ILE A 98 13.21 -3.71 7.11
CA ILE A 98 13.69 -2.43 6.61
C ILE A 98 13.91 -1.43 7.73
N ASP A 99 12.91 -1.22 8.59
CA ASP A 99 12.96 -0.17 9.62
C ASP A 99 12.45 -0.67 10.97
N PRO A 100 13.32 -1.35 11.74
CA PRO A 100 12.93 -1.85 13.08
C PRO A 100 12.67 -0.73 14.09
N SER A 101 12.94 0.54 13.76
CA SER A 101 12.65 1.67 14.65
C SER A 101 11.16 1.96 14.75
N LEU A 102 10.36 1.54 13.76
CA LEU A 102 8.91 1.66 13.83
C LEU A 102 8.34 0.62 14.81
N SER A 103 7.30 1.04 15.57
CA SER A 103 6.64 0.14 16.50
C SER A 103 5.61 -0.73 15.80
N ALA A 104 5.74 -2.03 15.94
CA ALA A 104 4.69 -2.96 15.52
C ALA A 104 3.44 -2.80 16.40
N TYR A 105 2.28 -3.19 15.89
CA TYR A 105 1.01 -3.02 16.60
C TYR A 105 0.11 -4.25 16.49
#